data_0f40603142a8706f315beaff21a01c3d
#
_entry.id   0f40603142a8706f315beaff21a01c3d
#
_cell.length_a   1.000
_cell.length_b   1.000
_cell.length_c   1.000
_cell.angle_alpha   90.00
_cell.angle_beta   90.00
_cell.angle_gamma   90.00
#
_symmetry.space_group_name_H-M   'P 1'
#
loop_
_entity.id
_entity.type
_entity.pdbx_description
1 polymer ?
#
loop_
_entity_poly.entity_id
_entity_poly.type
_entity_poly.pdbx_seq_one_letter_code
_entity_poly.pdbx_strand_id
1 'polypeptide(L)'
;MAEEHIEKRYQIDPQLFQPQPHYLLKVQGMSMKNAGILHGDLVAVHRTPEVRNRQIVVARLENEVTVKRYRQEGSIVWLLPENADFAPIRVDLKEQSMMIEGVVVGVLRRGKDVDAA
;
A
#
# COMPACT_ATOMS: atom_id res chain seq x y z
N MET A 1 3.54 -12.88 7.77
CA MET A 1 3.41 -11.57 8.39
C MET A 1 4.10 -10.52 7.55
N ALA A 2 3.40 -9.49 7.20
CA ALA A 2 3.97 -8.42 6.41
C ALA A 2 4.64 -7.41 7.35
N GLU A 3 5.94 -7.34 7.29
CA GLU A 3 6.70 -6.36 8.05
C GLU A 3 7.27 -5.32 7.11
N GLU A 4 7.42 -4.11 7.62
CA GLU A 4 8.09 -3.06 6.92
C GLU A 4 9.58 -3.34 6.91
N HIS A 5 10.13 -3.63 5.74
CA HIS A 5 11.56 -3.83 5.58
C HIS A 5 12.14 -2.81 4.63
N ILE A 6 13.19 -2.13 5.07
CA ILE A 6 13.98 -1.31 4.18
C ILE A 6 15.22 -2.13 3.84
N GLU A 7 15.12 -2.92 2.79
CA GLU A 7 16.20 -3.80 2.36
C GLU A 7 17.26 -3.08 1.55
N LYS A 8 16.85 -2.08 0.81
CA LYS A 8 17.71 -1.31 -0.08
C LYS A 8 17.26 0.13 -0.14
N ARG A 9 18.22 1.00 -0.41
CA ARG A 9 17.92 2.39 -0.75
C ARG A 9 17.97 2.56 -2.24
N TYR A 10 17.01 3.29 -2.76
CA TYR A 10 16.94 3.62 -4.17
C TYR A 10 16.98 5.14 -4.32
N GLN A 11 17.66 5.59 -5.35
CA GLN A 11 17.64 7.00 -5.70
C GLN A 11 16.62 7.21 -6.80
N ILE A 12 15.55 7.91 -6.46
CA ILE A 12 14.48 8.22 -7.39
C ILE A 12 14.23 9.71 -7.30
N ASP A 13 14.01 10.33 -8.45
CA ASP A 13 13.57 11.71 -8.45
C ASP A 13 12.19 11.80 -7.81
N PRO A 14 12.05 12.49 -6.66
CA PRO A 14 10.75 12.58 -5.99
C PRO A 14 9.69 13.30 -6.81
N GLN A 15 10.10 14.04 -7.85
CA GLN A 15 9.16 14.73 -8.72
C GLN A 15 8.46 13.80 -9.72
N LEU A 16 8.88 12.54 -9.81
CA LEU A 16 8.19 11.55 -10.64
C LEU A 16 6.76 11.29 -10.18
N PHE A 17 6.49 11.52 -8.90
CA PHE A 17 5.19 11.23 -8.30
C PHE A 17 4.63 12.45 -7.57
N GLN A 18 3.30 12.56 -7.58
CA GLN A 18 2.59 13.62 -6.88
C GLN A 18 1.48 13.00 -6.02
N PRO A 19 1.42 13.34 -4.73
CA PRO A 19 2.40 14.09 -3.95
C PRO A 19 3.72 13.34 -3.80
N GLN A 20 4.75 14.05 -3.32
CA GLN A 20 6.09 13.52 -3.22
C GLN A 20 6.13 12.28 -2.30
N PRO A 21 6.76 11.18 -2.75
CA PRO A 21 6.90 9.99 -1.91
C PRO A 21 7.97 10.20 -0.84
N HIS A 22 7.80 9.51 0.29
CA HIS A 22 8.74 9.55 1.39
C HIS A 22 9.50 8.25 1.54
N TYR A 23 8.91 7.12 1.11
CA TYR A 23 9.58 5.83 1.16
C TYR A 23 8.97 4.86 0.15
N LEU A 24 9.66 3.74 -0.03
CA LEU A 24 9.20 2.64 -0.86
C LEU A 24 8.91 1.44 0.03
N LEU A 25 7.83 0.75 -0.27
CA LEU A 25 7.42 -0.45 0.45
C LEU A 25 7.31 -1.60 -0.54
N LYS A 26 7.94 -2.73 -0.20
CA LYS A 26 7.85 -3.92 -1.03
C LYS A 26 6.54 -4.65 -0.78
N VAL A 27 5.82 -4.95 -1.84
CA VAL A 27 4.51 -5.60 -1.76
C VAL A 27 4.67 -7.11 -1.70
N GLN A 28 3.94 -7.74 -0.79
CA GLN A 28 3.86 -9.19 -0.70
C GLN A 28 2.45 -9.64 -1.02
N GLY A 29 2.34 -10.66 -1.87
CA GLY A 29 1.07 -11.22 -2.26
C GLY A 29 0.42 -10.49 -3.42
N MET A 30 -0.75 -10.95 -3.81
CA MET A 30 -1.43 -10.53 -5.03
C MET A 30 -2.78 -9.87 -4.77
N SER A 31 -3.04 -9.39 -3.55
CA SER A 31 -4.35 -8.84 -3.20
C SER A 31 -4.72 -7.57 -3.99
N MET A 32 -3.74 -6.93 -4.63
CA MET A 32 -3.97 -5.70 -5.40
C MET A 32 -3.67 -5.88 -6.89
N LYS A 33 -3.71 -7.11 -7.36
CA LYS A 33 -3.36 -7.48 -8.74
C LYS A 33 -4.14 -6.66 -9.77
N ASN A 34 -5.44 -6.50 -9.59
CA ASN A 34 -6.28 -5.82 -10.58
C ASN A 34 -6.08 -4.30 -10.59
N ALA A 35 -5.38 -3.77 -9.60
CA ALA A 35 -4.95 -2.37 -9.60
C ALA A 35 -3.54 -2.22 -10.21
N GLY A 36 -2.97 -3.31 -10.73
CA GLY A 36 -1.65 -3.28 -11.34
C GLY A 36 -0.50 -3.36 -10.35
N ILE A 37 -0.77 -3.77 -9.11
CA ILE A 37 0.25 -3.93 -8.07
C ILE A 37 0.44 -5.42 -7.84
N LEU A 38 1.64 -5.92 -8.14
CA LEU A 38 1.95 -7.34 -8.11
C LEU A 38 2.93 -7.65 -6.99
N HIS A 39 2.98 -8.92 -6.60
CA HIS A 39 3.97 -9.39 -5.64
C HIS A 39 5.38 -9.00 -6.07
N GLY A 40 6.14 -8.43 -5.16
CA GLY A 40 7.50 -7.99 -5.43
C GLY A 40 7.63 -6.55 -5.90
N ASP A 41 6.52 -5.91 -6.26
CA ASP A 41 6.55 -4.51 -6.65
C ASP A 41 6.95 -3.62 -5.48
N LEU A 42 7.49 -2.44 -5.78
CA LEU A 42 7.71 -1.41 -4.79
C LEU A 42 6.63 -0.34 -4.99
N VAL A 43 5.91 -0.03 -3.92
CA VAL A 43 4.98 1.10 -3.95
C VAL A 43 5.63 2.31 -3.35
N ALA A 44 5.49 3.44 -4.03
CA ALA A 44 5.96 4.73 -3.53
C ALA A 44 4.88 5.30 -2.63
N VAL A 45 5.24 5.67 -1.41
CA VAL A 45 4.29 6.04 -0.37
C VAL A 45 4.55 7.47 0.08
N HIS A 46 3.51 8.30 -0.02
CA HIS A 46 3.49 9.62 0.59
C HIS A 46 2.93 9.48 2.00
N ARG A 47 3.73 9.82 3.00
CA ARG A 47 3.36 9.68 4.41
C ARG A 47 2.33 10.72 4.78
N THR A 48 1.14 10.27 5.17
CA THR A 48 0.05 11.12 5.63
C THR A 48 -0.98 10.27 6.37
N PRO A 49 -1.56 10.76 7.46
CA PRO A 49 -2.71 10.09 8.09
C PRO A 49 -4.03 10.44 7.43
N GLU A 50 -4.05 11.46 6.56
CA GLU A 50 -5.27 11.93 5.92
C GLU A 50 -5.40 11.33 4.54
N VAL A 51 -6.42 10.49 4.36
CA VAL A 51 -6.68 9.82 3.09
C VAL A 51 -8.16 9.94 2.75
N ARG A 52 -8.48 9.72 1.49
CA ARG A 52 -9.83 9.81 0.97
C ARG A 52 -10.28 8.48 0.44
N ASN A 53 -11.60 8.30 0.39
CA ASN A 53 -12.19 7.12 -0.20
C ASN A 53 -11.68 6.93 -1.63
N ARG A 54 -11.43 5.68 -1.99
CA ARG A 54 -10.92 5.22 -3.28
C ARG A 54 -9.41 5.35 -3.46
N GLN A 55 -8.71 5.97 -2.54
CA GLN A 55 -7.24 5.97 -2.60
C GLN A 55 -6.70 4.60 -2.19
N ILE A 56 -5.56 4.25 -2.76
CA ILE A 56 -4.81 3.07 -2.32
C ILE A 56 -3.89 3.53 -1.19
N VAL A 57 -4.03 2.89 -0.05
CA VAL A 57 -3.35 3.31 1.17
C VAL A 57 -2.47 2.19 1.72
N VAL A 58 -1.52 2.59 2.54
CA VAL A 58 -0.76 1.68 3.39
C VAL A 58 -1.34 1.82 4.80
N ALA A 59 -1.87 0.74 5.33
CA ALA A 59 -2.50 0.71 6.64
C ALA A 59 -1.80 -0.29 7.54
N ARG A 60 -1.66 0.08 8.81
CA ARG A 60 -1.14 -0.81 9.84
C ARG A 60 -2.27 -1.25 10.73
N LEU A 61 -2.43 -2.56 10.83
CA LEU A 61 -3.49 -3.18 11.61
C LEU A 61 -2.86 -4.36 12.36
N GLU A 62 -2.94 -4.35 13.69
CA GLU A 62 -2.42 -5.44 14.52
C GLU A 62 -0.97 -5.83 14.19
N ASN A 63 -0.10 -4.85 14.05
CA ASN A 63 1.32 -5.04 13.72
C ASN A 63 1.58 -5.56 12.30
N GLU A 64 0.58 -5.59 11.46
CA GLU A 64 0.74 -5.93 10.07
C GLU A 64 0.47 -4.72 9.19
N VAL A 65 1.28 -4.60 8.13
CA VAL A 65 1.12 -3.54 7.13
C VAL A 65 0.48 -4.15 5.90
N THR A 66 -0.54 -3.47 5.39
CA THR A 66 -1.23 -3.93 4.18
C THR A 66 -1.46 -2.77 3.23
N VAL A 67 -1.51 -3.08 1.94
CA VAL A 67 -1.82 -2.12 0.87
C VAL A 67 -3.19 -2.48 0.34
N LYS A 68 -4.14 -1.55 0.45
CA LYS A 68 -5.53 -1.80 0.07
C LYS A 68 -6.18 -0.51 -0.39
N ARG A 69 -7.32 -0.65 -1.04
CA ARG A 69 -8.15 0.51 -1.39
C ARG A 69 -9.00 0.89 -0.19
N TYR A 70 -9.01 2.16 0.13
CA TYR A 70 -9.64 2.70 1.33
C TYR A 70 -11.09 3.11 1.08
N ARG A 71 -11.97 2.76 2.01
CA ARG A 71 -13.34 3.28 2.06
C ARG A 71 -13.76 3.40 3.51
N GLN A 72 -14.24 4.57 3.90
CA GLN A 72 -14.74 4.79 5.26
C GLN A 72 -16.19 5.24 5.21
N GLU A 73 -17.01 4.62 6.06
CA GLU A 73 -18.40 5.00 6.27
C GLU A 73 -18.61 5.08 7.80
N GLY A 74 -18.72 6.31 8.33
CA GLY A 74 -18.80 6.49 9.77
C GLY A 74 -17.57 5.95 10.48
N SER A 75 -17.77 5.06 11.45
CA SER A 75 -16.68 4.44 12.20
C SER A 75 -16.15 3.16 11.54
N ILE A 76 -16.71 2.76 10.41
CA ILE A 76 -16.30 1.54 9.73
C ILE A 76 -15.36 1.90 8.59
N VAL A 77 -14.18 1.29 8.60
CA VAL A 77 -13.22 1.38 7.51
C VAL A 77 -13.18 0.04 6.79
N TRP A 78 -13.29 0.10 5.48
CA TRP A 78 -13.10 -1.06 4.61
C TRP A 78 -11.76 -0.94 3.92
N LEU A 79 -10.93 -1.95 4.08
CA LEU A 79 -9.69 -2.11 3.34
C LEU A 79 -9.97 -3.12 2.25
N LEU A 80 -10.13 -2.62 1.04
CA LEU A 80 -10.66 -3.39 -0.09
C LEU A 80 -9.52 -3.90 -0.95
N PRO A 81 -9.46 -5.22 -1.19
CA PRO A 81 -8.52 -5.75 -2.16
C PRO A 81 -8.98 -5.43 -3.59
N GLU A 82 -8.05 -5.51 -4.52
CA GLU A 82 -8.31 -5.44 -5.94
C GLU A 82 -8.03 -6.81 -6.57
N ASN A 83 -8.69 -7.82 -6.02
CA ASN A 83 -8.57 -9.21 -6.45
C ASN A 83 -9.72 -9.98 -5.81
N ALA A 84 -10.56 -10.61 -6.63
CA ALA A 84 -11.75 -11.31 -6.15
C ALA A 84 -11.42 -12.51 -5.25
N ASP A 85 -10.19 -13.01 -5.30
CA ASP A 85 -9.76 -14.13 -4.47
C ASP A 85 -9.48 -13.74 -3.02
N PHE A 86 -9.53 -12.44 -2.72
CA PHE A 86 -9.23 -11.93 -1.38
C PHE A 86 -10.46 -11.24 -0.80
N ALA A 87 -10.68 -11.44 0.50
CA ALA A 87 -11.81 -10.84 1.19
C ALA A 87 -11.49 -9.41 1.64
N PRO A 88 -12.47 -8.51 1.62
CA PRO A 88 -12.33 -7.20 2.24
C PRO A 88 -12.08 -7.32 3.74
N ILE A 89 -11.30 -6.38 4.27
CA ILE A 89 -11.03 -6.30 5.71
C ILE A 89 -11.91 -5.19 6.29
N ARG A 90 -12.79 -5.57 7.22
CA ARG A 90 -13.66 -4.63 7.90
C ARG A 90 -13.04 -4.23 9.24
N VAL A 91 -12.90 -2.93 9.47
CA VAL A 91 -12.34 -2.40 10.71
C VAL A 91 -13.37 -1.48 11.35
N ASP A 92 -13.81 -1.82 12.55
CA ASP A 92 -14.67 -0.94 13.34
C ASP A 92 -13.77 -0.13 14.28
N LEU A 93 -13.64 1.16 13.99
CA LEU A 93 -12.75 2.03 14.76
C LEU A 93 -13.19 2.23 16.22
N LYS A 94 -14.42 1.85 16.55
CA LYS A 94 -14.87 1.85 17.94
C LYS A 94 -14.33 0.67 18.73
N GLU A 95 -13.92 -0.40 18.05
CA GLU A 95 -13.51 -1.64 18.69
C GLU A 95 -12.04 -1.96 18.51
N GLN A 96 -11.41 -1.45 17.47
CA GLN A 96 -9.98 -1.69 17.24
C GLN A 96 -9.33 -0.47 16.62
N SER A 97 -8.03 -0.37 16.82
CA SER A 97 -7.26 0.73 16.26
C SER A 97 -6.65 0.33 14.93
N MET A 98 -6.48 1.32 14.08
CA MET A 98 -5.82 1.17 12.80
C MET A 98 -5.05 2.46 12.54
N MET A 99 -3.86 2.34 11.98
CA MET A 99 -3.07 3.50 11.63
C MET A 99 -2.92 3.57 10.11
N ILE A 100 -3.21 4.73 9.53
CA ILE A 100 -2.88 4.99 8.14
C ILE A 100 -1.46 5.51 8.08
N GLU A 101 -0.60 4.77 7.38
CA GLU A 101 0.80 5.16 7.17
C GLU A 101 0.93 6.18 6.05
N GLY A 102 0.16 6.00 4.99
CA GLY A 102 0.22 6.92 3.87
C GLY A 102 -0.61 6.47 2.68
N VAL A 103 -0.47 7.22 1.60
CA VAL A 103 -1.15 6.96 0.33
C VAL A 103 -0.12 6.50 -0.69
N VAL A 104 -0.49 5.52 -1.51
CA VAL A 104 0.35 5.05 -2.60
C VAL A 104 0.25 6.03 -3.75
N VAL A 105 1.40 6.56 -4.18
CA VAL A 105 1.47 7.56 -5.25
C VAL A 105 2.12 7.01 -6.51
N GLY A 106 2.71 5.82 -6.44
CA GLY A 106 3.32 5.22 -7.62
C GLY A 106 3.74 3.78 -7.37
N VAL A 107 4.07 3.10 -8.46
CA VAL A 107 4.50 1.70 -8.44
C VAL A 107 5.76 1.57 -9.27
N LEU A 108 6.75 0.85 -8.74
CA LEU A 108 8.00 0.58 -9.41
C LEU A 108 8.17 -0.93 -9.54
N ARG A 109 8.54 -1.37 -10.71
CA ARG A 109 8.76 -2.79 -10.99
C ARG A 109 9.96 -2.97 -11.87
N ARG A 110 10.79 -3.95 -11.53
CA ARG A 110 11.89 -4.36 -12.38
C ARG A 110 11.46 -5.53 -13.24
N GLY A 111 11.83 -5.46 -14.51
CA GLY A 111 11.64 -6.57 -15.41
C GLY A 111 12.67 -7.66 -15.17
N LYS A 112 12.29 -8.91 -15.42
CA LYS A 112 13.18 -10.06 -15.31
C LYS A 112 14.44 -9.91 -16.14
N ASP A 113 14.27 -9.42 -17.36
CA ASP A 113 15.38 -9.26 -18.30
C ASP A 113 16.36 -8.19 -17.85
N VAL A 114 15.87 -7.18 -17.15
CA VAL A 114 16.71 -6.13 -16.59
C VAL A 114 17.58 -6.70 -15.46
N ASP A 115 17.02 -7.58 -14.65
CA ASP A 115 17.76 -8.21 -13.55
C ASP A 115 18.77 -9.22 -14.04
N ALA A 116 18.52 -9.84 -15.18
CA ALA A 116 19.41 -10.83 -15.76
C ALA A 116 20.60 -10.22 -16.51
N ALA A 117 20.53 -8.97 -16.83
CA ALA A 117 21.56 -8.27 -17.59
C ALA A 117 22.80 -7.88 -16.70
#